data_a575cc5f4b9de13fa6aa3ee4b9563c95
#
_entry.id   a575cc5f4b9de13fa6aa3ee4b9563c95
#
_cell.length_a   1.000
_cell.length_b   1.000
_cell.length_c   1.000
_cell.angle_alpha   90.00
_cell.angle_beta   90.00
_cell.angle_gamma   90.00
#
_symmetry.space_group_name_H-M   'P 1'
#
loop_
_entity.id
_entity.type
_entity.pdbx_description
1 polymer ?
#
loop_
_entity_poly.entity_id
_entity_poly.type
_entity_poly.pdbx_seq_one_letter_code
_entity_poly.pdbx_strand_id
1 'polypeptide(L)'
;MYLRESNLRNNKMKNYWFIVFLIFISPIILDAQIPLNYYQSTKGLTGADLKKKLNEIISGHLVISYQNTDEILSIIDRDPNDSERVILVYSRRSDLQSNCCSSGWNREHVWPNSYGIDRVGPAYSDIHALRPCDSNVNSSRGNKYFDESDPSSNSYRLIAHPEARLCSSDHNSWSPPESIKGDIARSLFYMDVRYEGLGNDPDLELTDKLNLINSSSSYMGSLSTLLIWHLMDPVSEVEISRNNLAYRYQKNRNPFVDNPKWVQSIWGNPLSLNILKNKETIRLEWPSKAPRIFVESSNDLKIWREINDTNYLYNESVKFIEFPLKAKSYYRLKTK
;
A
#
# COMPACT_ATOMS: atom_id res chain seq x y z
N MET A 1 -43.66 -69.65 58.62
CA MET A 1 -42.55 -70.57 58.94
C MET A 1 -41.38 -70.23 57.99
N TYR A 2 -40.27 -69.87 58.59
CA TYR A 2 -38.94 -69.64 58.02
C TYR A 2 -38.68 -68.51 57.11
N LEU A 3 -38.02 -67.49 57.68
CA LEU A 3 -37.14 -66.42 57.15
C LEU A 3 -35.94 -67.05 56.40
N ARG A 4 -35.52 -66.36 55.35
CA ARG A 4 -34.09 -66.25 54.98
C ARG A 4 -33.77 -64.91 54.35
N GLU A 5 -32.99 -64.11 55.05
CA GLU A 5 -32.28 -62.93 54.58
C GLU A 5 -31.32 -63.32 53.45
N SER A 6 -31.23 -62.44 52.42
CA SER A 6 -30.12 -62.51 51.51
C SER A 6 -29.59 -61.05 51.27
N ASN A 7 -28.35 -60.88 51.67
CA ASN A 7 -27.50 -59.72 51.59
C ASN A 7 -27.54 -59.00 50.24
N LEU A 8 -27.93 -57.76 50.26
CA LEU A 8 -27.65 -56.80 49.17
C LEU A 8 -26.25 -56.26 49.33
N ARG A 9 -25.31 -56.70 48.48
CA ARG A 9 -24.02 -56.12 48.33
C ARG A 9 -24.17 -54.79 47.59
N ASN A 10 -23.83 -53.65 48.22
CA ASN A 10 -23.65 -52.33 47.65
C ASN A 10 -22.47 -52.35 46.70
N ASN A 11 -22.71 -52.38 45.40
CA ASN A 11 -21.72 -52.07 44.38
C ASN A 11 -21.74 -50.56 44.15
N LYS A 12 -20.83 -49.82 44.76
CA LYS A 12 -20.50 -48.41 44.40
C LYS A 12 -19.84 -48.44 43.04
N MET A 13 -20.56 -48.15 41.98
CA MET A 13 -19.97 -47.77 40.69
C MET A 13 -19.24 -46.44 40.83
N LYS A 14 -17.93 -46.48 40.71
CA LYS A 14 -17.11 -45.27 40.59
C LYS A 14 -17.27 -44.76 39.16
N ASN A 15 -18.01 -43.66 38.99
CA ASN A 15 -18.07 -42.90 37.71
C ASN A 15 -16.71 -42.21 37.48
N TYR A 16 -15.90 -42.78 36.60
CA TYR A 16 -14.72 -42.12 36.07
C TYR A 16 -15.19 -41.19 34.94
N TRP A 17 -15.19 -39.88 35.22
CA TRP A 17 -15.32 -38.85 34.18
C TRP A 17 -13.99 -38.74 33.43
N PHE A 18 -13.91 -39.30 32.23
CA PHE A 18 -12.82 -38.99 31.30
C PHE A 18 -13.05 -37.61 30.72
N ILE A 19 -12.34 -36.63 31.23
CA ILE A 19 -12.24 -35.31 30.59
C ILE A 19 -11.32 -35.48 29.39
N VAL A 20 -11.91 -35.63 28.20
CA VAL A 20 -11.17 -35.56 26.93
C VAL A 20 -10.86 -34.07 26.66
N PHE A 21 -9.63 -33.64 26.93
CA PHE A 21 -9.11 -32.38 26.45
C PHE A 21 -8.94 -32.51 24.93
N LEU A 22 -9.93 -32.05 24.16
CA LEU A 22 -9.74 -31.74 22.74
C LEU A 22 -8.80 -30.53 22.64
N ILE A 23 -7.51 -30.79 22.48
CA ILE A 23 -6.55 -29.80 22.07
C ILE A 23 -6.90 -29.47 20.63
N PHE A 24 -7.63 -28.36 20.41
CA PHE A 24 -7.73 -27.72 19.10
C PHE A 24 -6.33 -27.21 18.75
N ILE A 25 -5.56 -28.02 18.04
CA ILE A 25 -4.38 -27.54 17.32
C ILE A 25 -4.94 -26.73 16.17
N SER A 26 -5.19 -25.44 16.41
CA SER A 26 -5.30 -24.50 15.30
C SER A 26 -4.05 -24.69 14.45
N PRO A 27 -4.16 -24.87 13.12
CA PRO A 27 -2.98 -24.87 12.29
C PRO A 27 -2.31 -23.51 12.53
N ILE A 28 -1.16 -23.53 13.20
CA ILE A 28 -0.26 -22.40 13.22
C ILE A 28 0.10 -22.23 11.74
N ILE A 29 -0.58 -21.34 11.05
CA ILE A 29 -0.12 -20.84 9.77
C ILE A 29 1.23 -20.24 10.12
N LEU A 30 2.31 -20.96 9.81
CA LEU A 30 3.66 -20.44 9.91
C LEU A 30 3.71 -19.31 8.90
N ASP A 31 3.33 -18.12 9.35
CA ASP A 31 3.40 -16.91 8.58
C ASP A 31 4.86 -16.77 8.14
N ALA A 32 5.11 -16.58 6.85
CA ALA A 32 6.48 -16.54 6.34
C ALA A 32 7.14 -15.26 6.88
N GLN A 33 7.70 -15.37 8.09
CA GLN A 33 8.43 -14.28 8.71
C GLN A 33 9.58 -13.84 7.79
N ILE A 34 9.99 -12.58 7.93
CA ILE A 34 11.17 -12.07 7.24
C ILE A 34 12.34 -13.01 7.54
N PRO A 35 13.02 -13.57 6.50
CA PRO A 35 14.13 -14.47 6.74
C PRO A 35 15.23 -13.83 7.60
N LEU A 36 15.84 -14.62 8.45
CA LEU A 36 16.93 -14.15 9.30
C LEU A 36 18.01 -13.47 8.44
N ASN A 37 18.42 -12.28 8.83
CA ASN A 37 19.43 -11.46 8.15
C ASN A 37 19.04 -10.99 6.73
N TYR A 38 17.80 -11.13 6.29
CA TYR A 38 17.37 -10.75 4.93
C TYR A 38 17.77 -9.31 4.57
N TYR A 39 17.62 -8.38 5.50
CA TYR A 39 17.98 -6.97 5.32
C TYR A 39 19.23 -6.52 6.10
N GLN A 40 20.07 -7.44 6.56
CA GLN A 40 21.22 -7.09 7.44
C GLN A 40 22.19 -6.10 6.77
N SER A 41 22.38 -6.22 5.46
CA SER A 41 23.30 -5.37 4.69
C SER A 41 22.80 -3.93 4.47
N THR A 42 21.57 -3.61 4.86
CA THR A 42 21.01 -2.24 4.76
C THR A 42 21.32 -1.36 5.97
N LYS A 43 21.91 -1.94 7.03
CA LYS A 43 22.12 -1.23 8.30
C LYS A 43 22.94 0.05 8.11
N GLY A 44 22.38 1.18 8.49
CA GLY A 44 23.00 2.50 8.42
C GLY A 44 22.98 3.18 7.05
N LEU A 45 22.39 2.53 6.03
CA LEU A 45 22.25 3.11 4.69
C LEU A 45 20.99 4.01 4.59
N THR A 46 21.07 5.04 3.76
CA THR A 46 20.00 5.97 3.42
C THR A 46 20.10 6.41 1.95
N GLY A 47 19.09 7.06 1.41
CA GLY A 47 19.10 7.63 0.07
C GLY A 47 19.42 6.59 -1.01
N ALA A 48 20.26 7.00 -1.96
CA ALA A 48 20.62 6.17 -3.11
C ALA A 48 21.35 4.87 -2.71
N ASP A 49 22.16 4.90 -1.65
CA ASP A 49 22.87 3.70 -1.17
C ASP A 49 21.88 2.67 -0.62
N LEU A 50 20.85 3.11 0.10
CA LEU A 50 19.79 2.22 0.56
C LEU A 50 18.97 1.68 -0.61
N LYS A 51 18.57 2.54 -1.57
CA LYS A 51 17.84 2.14 -2.79
C LYS A 51 18.58 1.03 -3.52
N LYS A 52 19.85 1.27 -3.82
CA LYS A 52 20.74 0.30 -4.49
C LYS A 52 20.84 -1.01 -3.71
N LYS A 53 21.03 -0.95 -2.39
CA LYS A 53 21.16 -2.16 -1.57
C LYS A 53 19.88 -2.97 -1.52
N LEU A 54 18.74 -2.31 -1.44
CA LEU A 54 17.42 -2.97 -1.53
C LEU A 54 17.21 -3.62 -2.89
N ASN A 55 17.58 -2.94 -3.99
CA ASN A 55 17.55 -3.55 -5.32
C ASN A 55 18.36 -4.85 -5.34
N GLU A 56 19.62 -4.86 -4.84
CA GLU A 56 20.46 -6.06 -4.77
C GLU A 56 19.79 -7.22 -3.99
N ILE A 57 19.08 -6.91 -2.90
CA ILE A 57 18.43 -7.91 -2.05
C ILE A 57 17.18 -8.51 -2.71
N ILE A 58 16.39 -7.68 -3.39
CA ILE A 58 15.09 -8.11 -3.95
C ILE A 58 15.18 -8.51 -5.44
N SER A 59 16.33 -8.31 -6.07
CA SER A 59 16.60 -8.77 -7.43
C SER A 59 16.83 -10.29 -7.47
N GLY A 60 16.75 -10.87 -8.68
CA GLY A 60 16.95 -12.31 -8.86
C GLY A 60 15.84 -13.18 -8.24
N HIS A 61 14.66 -12.62 -8.08
CA HIS A 61 13.48 -13.34 -7.62
C HIS A 61 13.07 -14.45 -8.62
N LEU A 62 12.31 -15.42 -8.14
CA LEU A 62 11.75 -16.47 -8.99
C LEU A 62 10.68 -15.88 -9.91
N VAL A 63 10.95 -15.86 -11.21
CA VAL A 63 9.99 -15.36 -12.22
C VAL A 63 8.84 -16.37 -12.38
N ILE A 64 7.63 -15.90 -12.12
CA ILE A 64 6.41 -16.68 -12.26
C ILE A 64 5.90 -16.55 -13.72
N SER A 65 5.44 -17.64 -14.31
CA SER A 65 4.74 -17.54 -15.60
C SER A 65 3.49 -16.67 -15.45
N TYR A 66 3.28 -15.71 -16.36
CA TYR A 66 2.11 -14.83 -16.30
C TYR A 66 0.78 -15.61 -16.28
N GLN A 67 0.73 -16.78 -16.94
CA GLN A 67 -0.46 -17.64 -16.92
C GLN A 67 -0.78 -18.24 -15.55
N ASN A 68 0.22 -18.33 -14.66
CA ASN A 68 0.04 -18.88 -13.32
C ASN A 68 -0.21 -17.79 -12.26
N THR A 69 -0.15 -16.53 -12.64
CA THR A 69 -0.30 -15.43 -11.67
C THR A 69 -1.73 -15.28 -11.17
N ASP A 70 -2.74 -15.65 -11.93
CA ASP A 70 -4.14 -15.62 -11.50
C ASP A 70 -4.43 -16.58 -10.35
N GLU A 71 -3.92 -17.82 -10.41
CA GLU A 71 -4.02 -18.78 -9.31
C GLU A 71 -3.33 -18.24 -8.05
N ILE A 72 -2.12 -17.67 -8.21
CA ILE A 72 -1.38 -17.11 -7.07
C ILE A 72 -2.09 -15.89 -6.48
N LEU A 73 -2.62 -15.00 -7.32
CA LEU A 73 -3.40 -13.84 -6.86
C LEU A 73 -4.66 -14.27 -6.13
N SER A 74 -5.31 -15.36 -6.57
CA SER A 74 -6.45 -15.95 -5.85
C SER A 74 -6.11 -16.39 -4.43
N ILE A 75 -4.85 -16.71 -4.16
CA ILE A 75 -4.36 -17.12 -2.84
C ILE A 75 -3.92 -15.91 -2.02
N ILE A 76 -3.11 -15.00 -2.60
CA ILE A 76 -2.48 -13.92 -1.84
C ILE A 76 -3.40 -12.70 -1.62
N ASP A 77 -4.44 -12.54 -2.47
CA ASP A 77 -5.47 -11.51 -2.37
C ASP A 77 -6.85 -12.09 -2.00
N ARG A 78 -6.86 -13.29 -1.39
CA ARG A 78 -8.08 -14.01 -0.99
C ARG A 78 -8.90 -13.20 0.01
N ASP A 79 -10.23 -13.30 -0.09
CA ASP A 79 -11.13 -12.78 0.93
C ASP A 79 -10.91 -13.54 2.26
N PRO A 80 -10.59 -12.83 3.35
CA PRO A 80 -10.38 -13.48 4.65
C PRO A 80 -11.65 -14.17 5.19
N ASN A 81 -12.84 -13.80 4.71
CA ASN A 81 -14.11 -14.34 5.15
C ASN A 81 -14.65 -15.47 4.25
N ASP A 82 -14.06 -15.66 3.06
CA ASP A 82 -14.50 -16.68 2.09
C ASP A 82 -13.32 -17.18 1.25
N SER A 83 -12.93 -18.42 1.45
CA SER A 83 -11.77 -19.02 0.80
C SER A 83 -11.91 -19.19 -0.72
N GLU A 84 -13.13 -19.16 -1.27
CA GLU A 84 -13.41 -19.31 -2.69
C GLU A 84 -13.43 -17.96 -3.43
N ARG A 85 -13.14 -16.87 -2.72
CA ARG A 85 -13.24 -15.51 -3.23
C ARG A 85 -11.94 -14.72 -3.10
N VAL A 86 -11.84 -13.67 -3.92
CA VAL A 86 -10.76 -12.67 -3.89
C VAL A 86 -11.33 -11.27 -3.65
N ILE A 87 -10.55 -10.41 -3.04
CA ILE A 87 -10.89 -8.98 -2.90
C ILE A 87 -10.32 -8.22 -4.10
N LEU A 88 -11.19 -7.61 -4.88
CA LEU A 88 -10.80 -6.81 -6.05
C LEU A 88 -10.26 -5.44 -5.63
N VAL A 89 -9.14 -5.04 -6.20
CA VAL A 89 -8.33 -3.91 -5.72
C VAL A 89 -9.11 -2.59 -5.64
N TYR A 90 -9.76 -2.14 -6.70
CA TYR A 90 -10.39 -0.81 -6.74
C TYR A 90 -11.84 -0.80 -6.25
N SER A 91 -12.60 -1.84 -6.58
CA SER A 91 -13.99 -1.94 -6.14
C SER A 91 -14.15 -2.35 -4.69
N ARG A 92 -13.12 -2.96 -4.10
CA ARG A 92 -13.14 -3.64 -2.79
C ARG A 92 -14.23 -4.71 -2.68
N ARG A 93 -14.78 -5.11 -3.80
CA ARG A 93 -15.77 -6.17 -3.90
C ARG A 93 -15.11 -7.54 -3.77
N SER A 94 -15.75 -8.43 -3.05
CA SER A 94 -15.42 -9.86 -3.02
C SER A 94 -16.02 -10.54 -4.25
N ASP A 95 -15.21 -11.29 -5.00
CA ASP A 95 -15.64 -12.00 -6.21
C ASP A 95 -15.14 -13.46 -6.21
N LEU A 96 -15.82 -14.35 -6.92
CA LEU A 96 -15.39 -15.73 -7.02
C LEU A 96 -14.03 -15.83 -7.74
N GLN A 97 -13.13 -16.67 -7.22
CA GLN A 97 -11.84 -16.95 -7.85
C GLN A 97 -12.04 -17.47 -9.30
N SER A 98 -13.04 -18.31 -9.51
CA SER A 98 -13.38 -18.89 -10.83
C SER A 98 -13.84 -17.85 -11.87
N ASN A 99 -14.15 -16.63 -11.47
CA ASN A 99 -14.54 -15.56 -12.39
C ASN A 99 -13.32 -14.87 -13.05
N CYS A 100 -12.11 -15.35 -12.78
CA CYS A 100 -10.92 -14.79 -13.41
C CYS A 100 -10.96 -14.91 -14.94
N CYS A 101 -10.39 -13.89 -15.54
CA CYS A 101 -9.84 -13.91 -16.88
C CYS A 101 -10.90 -14.11 -18.02
N SER A 102 -12.18 -14.04 -17.67
CA SER A 102 -13.30 -14.12 -18.62
C SER A 102 -14.17 -12.86 -18.59
N SER A 103 -15.14 -12.78 -17.68
CA SER A 103 -16.09 -11.66 -17.57
C SER A 103 -16.13 -11.00 -16.20
N GLY A 104 -15.45 -11.55 -15.21
CA GLY A 104 -15.44 -11.02 -13.84
C GLY A 104 -14.24 -10.13 -13.58
N TRP A 105 -13.18 -10.70 -13.05
CA TRP A 105 -11.95 -9.98 -12.76
C TRP A 105 -10.78 -10.44 -13.64
N ASN A 106 -9.79 -9.55 -13.76
CA ASN A 106 -8.54 -9.83 -14.43
C ASN A 106 -7.35 -9.29 -13.60
N ARG A 107 -6.15 -9.41 -14.16
CA ARG A 107 -4.92 -8.94 -13.52
C ARG A 107 -4.69 -7.47 -13.83
N GLU A 108 -4.78 -6.64 -12.83
CA GLU A 108 -4.38 -5.24 -12.88
C GLU A 108 -2.87 -5.15 -12.74
N HIS A 109 -2.21 -4.50 -13.68
CA HIS A 109 -0.83 -4.05 -13.54
C HIS A 109 -0.84 -2.67 -12.89
N VAL A 110 -0.53 -2.61 -11.58
CA VAL A 110 -0.46 -1.35 -10.83
C VAL A 110 0.50 -0.38 -11.52
N TRP A 111 1.68 -0.86 -11.93
CA TRP A 111 2.52 -0.18 -12.94
C TRP A 111 2.06 -0.63 -14.33
N PRO A 112 1.50 0.27 -15.15
CA PRO A 112 1.00 -0.13 -16.48
C PRO A 112 2.10 -0.78 -17.33
N ASN A 113 1.78 -1.91 -17.93
CA ASN A 113 2.76 -2.61 -18.76
C ASN A 113 3.22 -1.79 -19.98
N SER A 114 2.41 -0.84 -20.45
CA SER A 114 2.79 0.09 -21.51
C SER A 114 3.83 1.13 -21.10
N TYR A 115 4.17 1.21 -19.79
CA TYR A 115 5.14 2.16 -19.28
C TYR A 115 6.45 1.44 -18.92
N GLY A 116 7.16 1.01 -19.97
CA GLY A 116 8.51 0.42 -19.87
C GLY A 116 8.57 -1.06 -19.48
N ILE A 117 7.44 -1.77 -19.36
CA ILE A 117 7.43 -3.18 -18.99
C ILE A 117 7.25 -4.06 -20.24
N ASP A 118 8.26 -4.89 -20.53
CA ASP A 118 8.17 -5.91 -21.56
C ASP A 118 7.24 -7.06 -21.15
N ARG A 119 6.42 -7.54 -22.10
CA ARG A 119 5.45 -8.62 -21.84
C ARG A 119 6.06 -10.00 -21.60
N VAL A 120 7.37 -10.12 -21.67
CA VAL A 120 8.11 -11.37 -21.42
C VAL A 120 9.10 -11.27 -20.27
N GLY A 121 9.31 -10.07 -19.72
CA GLY A 121 10.26 -9.82 -18.64
C GLY A 121 9.67 -10.15 -17.25
N PRO A 122 10.54 -10.20 -16.22
CA PRO A 122 10.12 -10.48 -14.84
C PRO A 122 9.13 -9.43 -14.29
N ALA A 123 9.20 -8.18 -14.74
CA ALA A 123 8.31 -7.11 -14.31
C ALA A 123 6.85 -7.33 -14.75
N TYR A 124 6.63 -8.05 -15.84
CA TYR A 124 5.28 -8.32 -16.35
C TYR A 124 4.48 -9.29 -15.49
N SER A 125 5.13 -10.19 -14.79
CA SER A 125 4.49 -11.19 -13.93
C SER A 125 4.79 -11.01 -12.44
N ASP A 126 5.33 -9.86 -12.05
CA ASP A 126 5.67 -9.58 -10.67
C ASP A 126 4.42 -9.45 -9.79
N ILE A 127 4.22 -10.42 -8.89
CA ILE A 127 3.01 -10.47 -8.05
C ILE A 127 2.96 -9.39 -6.96
N HIS A 128 4.04 -8.66 -6.71
CA HIS A 128 4.00 -7.48 -5.84
C HIS A 128 3.31 -6.29 -6.52
N ALA A 129 3.28 -6.27 -7.86
CA ALA A 129 2.65 -5.20 -8.65
C ALA A 129 1.39 -5.66 -9.43
N LEU A 130 1.02 -6.94 -9.33
CA LEU A 130 -0.23 -7.47 -9.89
C LEU A 130 -1.31 -7.53 -8.81
N ARG A 131 -2.55 -7.21 -9.18
CA ARG A 131 -3.73 -7.27 -8.31
C ARG A 131 -4.96 -7.81 -9.04
N PRO A 132 -5.85 -8.56 -8.37
CA PRO A 132 -7.17 -8.85 -8.94
C PRO A 132 -7.96 -7.55 -9.09
N CYS A 133 -8.55 -7.31 -10.25
CA CYS A 133 -9.34 -6.13 -10.53
C CYS A 133 -10.59 -6.49 -11.35
N ASP A 134 -11.73 -5.87 -11.08
CA ASP A 134 -12.88 -5.94 -11.97
C ASP A 134 -12.46 -5.52 -13.38
N SER A 135 -12.80 -6.33 -14.38
CA SER A 135 -12.29 -6.14 -15.76
C SER A 135 -12.72 -4.81 -16.37
N ASN A 136 -13.92 -4.32 -16.02
CA ASN A 136 -14.41 -3.04 -16.54
C ASN A 136 -13.76 -1.86 -15.81
N VAL A 137 -13.55 -2.01 -14.50
CA VAL A 137 -12.82 -1.01 -13.70
C VAL A 137 -11.38 -0.90 -14.16
N ASN A 138 -10.72 -2.04 -14.41
CA ASN A 138 -9.37 -2.09 -14.97
C ASN A 138 -9.29 -1.36 -16.32
N SER A 139 -10.24 -1.63 -17.22
CA SER A 139 -10.35 -0.93 -18.50
C SER A 139 -10.59 0.57 -18.33
N SER A 140 -11.40 0.99 -17.35
CA SER A 140 -11.66 2.41 -17.03
C SER A 140 -10.43 3.12 -16.46
N ARG A 141 -9.64 2.43 -15.61
CA ARG A 141 -8.37 2.94 -15.11
C ARG A 141 -7.40 3.13 -16.28
N GLY A 142 -7.29 2.17 -17.19
CA GLY A 142 -6.39 2.22 -18.33
C GLY A 142 -4.94 2.39 -17.88
N ASN A 143 -4.25 3.38 -18.45
CA ASN A 143 -2.85 3.67 -18.12
C ASN A 143 -2.70 4.97 -17.29
N LYS A 144 -3.77 5.44 -16.66
CA LYS A 144 -3.69 6.64 -15.82
C LYS A 144 -2.69 6.45 -14.70
N TYR A 145 -1.88 7.47 -14.44
CA TYR A 145 -1.00 7.47 -13.28
C TYR A 145 -1.81 7.67 -11.98
N PHE A 146 -1.21 7.37 -10.85
CA PHE A 146 -1.83 7.56 -9.56
C PHE A 146 -1.56 8.95 -9.01
N ASP A 147 -2.63 9.71 -8.78
CA ASP A 147 -2.61 11.02 -8.14
C ASP A 147 -4.01 11.30 -7.56
N GLU A 148 -4.15 12.36 -6.76
CA GLU A 148 -5.45 12.92 -6.46
C GLU A 148 -6.02 13.51 -7.75
N SER A 149 -7.22 13.08 -8.11
CA SER A 149 -7.87 13.57 -9.34
C SER A 149 -8.28 15.01 -9.20
N ASP A 150 -8.01 15.83 -10.22
CA ASP A 150 -8.25 17.27 -10.21
C ASP A 150 -9.75 17.61 -10.40
N PRO A 151 -10.46 18.11 -9.35
CA PRO A 151 -11.87 18.49 -9.46
C PRO A 151 -12.13 19.62 -10.44
N SER A 152 -11.14 20.42 -10.81
CA SER A 152 -11.25 21.50 -11.79
C SER A 152 -11.16 21.03 -13.23
N SER A 153 -10.73 19.80 -13.47
CA SER A 153 -10.62 19.19 -14.79
C SER A 153 -12.02 18.95 -15.40
N ASN A 154 -12.19 19.32 -16.68
CA ASN A 154 -13.43 19.03 -17.43
C ASN A 154 -13.74 17.53 -17.55
N SER A 155 -12.75 16.66 -17.37
CA SER A 155 -12.87 15.21 -17.40
C SER A 155 -12.97 14.58 -16.00
N TYR A 156 -13.03 15.37 -14.95
CA TYR A 156 -13.15 14.87 -13.58
C TYR A 156 -14.38 14.00 -13.38
N ARG A 157 -14.20 12.90 -12.68
CA ARG A 157 -15.25 11.99 -12.24
C ARG A 157 -15.03 11.70 -10.76
N LEU A 158 -15.93 12.18 -9.91
CA LEU A 158 -15.94 11.86 -8.48
C LEU A 158 -16.14 10.35 -8.25
N ILE A 159 -16.91 9.71 -9.10
CA ILE A 159 -17.08 8.25 -9.19
C ILE A 159 -16.51 7.82 -10.53
N ALA A 160 -15.30 7.28 -10.51
CA ALA A 160 -14.57 6.91 -11.73
C ALA A 160 -15.28 5.79 -12.51
N HIS A 161 -15.93 4.85 -11.80
CA HIS A 161 -16.70 3.75 -12.38
C HIS A 161 -17.81 3.30 -11.42
N PRO A 162 -19.01 2.87 -11.92
CA PRO A 162 -20.11 2.41 -11.06
C PRO A 162 -19.72 1.28 -10.11
N GLU A 163 -18.84 0.37 -10.53
CA GLU A 163 -18.30 -0.74 -9.71
C GLU A 163 -17.16 -0.31 -8.78
N ALA A 164 -16.63 0.89 -8.92
CA ALA A 164 -15.53 1.45 -8.11
C ALA A 164 -15.90 2.84 -7.58
N ARG A 165 -16.94 2.89 -6.78
CA ARG A 165 -17.57 4.14 -6.29
C ARG A 165 -16.68 4.99 -5.40
N LEU A 166 -15.64 4.39 -4.81
CA LEU A 166 -14.67 5.07 -3.96
C LEU A 166 -13.43 5.55 -4.72
N CYS A 167 -13.39 5.32 -6.04
CA CYS A 167 -12.35 5.84 -6.91
C CYS A 167 -12.83 7.13 -7.59
N SER A 168 -11.91 8.09 -7.73
CA SER A 168 -12.10 9.23 -8.62
C SER A 168 -11.11 9.20 -9.77
N SER A 169 -11.38 9.93 -10.85
CA SER A 169 -10.46 10.05 -11.98
C SER A 169 -10.61 11.39 -12.69
N ASP A 170 -9.58 11.79 -13.39
CA ASP A 170 -9.63 12.81 -14.43
C ASP A 170 -9.09 12.26 -15.75
N HIS A 171 -8.61 13.12 -16.64
CA HIS A 171 -8.08 12.68 -17.92
C HIS A 171 -6.85 11.77 -17.77
N ASN A 172 -5.95 12.10 -16.86
CA ASN A 172 -4.64 11.48 -16.73
C ASN A 172 -4.44 10.70 -15.44
N SER A 173 -5.21 10.99 -14.37
CA SER A 173 -5.01 10.44 -13.06
C SER A 173 -6.13 9.53 -12.59
N TRP A 174 -5.78 8.64 -11.68
CA TRP A 174 -6.66 7.71 -10.97
C TRP A 174 -6.36 7.78 -9.48
N SER A 175 -7.37 8.10 -8.69
CA SER A 175 -7.31 8.09 -7.22
C SER A 175 -8.09 6.87 -6.70
N PRO A 176 -7.43 5.86 -6.13
CA PRO A 176 -8.07 4.67 -5.58
C PRO A 176 -8.75 4.95 -4.24
N PRO A 177 -9.49 3.97 -3.66
CA PRO A 177 -10.05 4.09 -2.32
C PRO A 177 -8.99 4.41 -1.27
N GLU A 178 -9.34 5.25 -0.29
CA GLU A 178 -8.45 5.68 0.79
C GLU A 178 -7.74 4.50 1.50
N SER A 179 -8.48 3.39 1.70
CA SER A 179 -8.01 2.20 2.41
C SER A 179 -6.97 1.35 1.68
N ILE A 180 -6.56 1.76 0.48
CA ILE A 180 -5.53 1.05 -0.31
C ILE A 180 -4.55 2.01 -0.98
N LYS A 181 -4.64 3.29 -0.70
CA LYS A 181 -3.71 4.28 -1.26
C LYS A 181 -2.27 3.95 -0.88
N GLY A 182 -2.03 3.58 0.37
CA GLY A 182 -0.73 3.13 0.86
C GLY A 182 -0.25 1.85 0.20
N ASP A 183 -1.14 0.85 0.02
CA ASP A 183 -0.82 -0.41 -0.64
C ASP A 183 -0.33 -0.18 -2.08
N ILE A 184 -1.04 0.69 -2.84
CA ILE A 184 -0.67 1.07 -4.20
C ILE A 184 0.69 1.80 -4.20
N ALA A 185 0.88 2.76 -3.30
CA ALA A 185 2.12 3.49 -3.20
C ALA A 185 3.31 2.55 -2.93
N ARG A 186 3.18 1.63 -1.98
CA ARG A 186 4.23 0.65 -1.65
C ARG A 186 4.50 -0.35 -2.79
N SER A 187 3.48 -0.69 -3.57
CA SER A 187 3.68 -1.49 -4.78
C SER A 187 4.51 -0.74 -5.84
N LEU A 188 4.28 0.56 -6.00
CA LEU A 188 5.01 1.39 -6.96
C LEU A 188 6.44 1.70 -6.49
N PHE A 189 6.65 1.97 -5.20
CA PHE A 189 8.01 2.09 -4.62
C PHE A 189 8.82 0.80 -4.80
N TYR A 190 8.17 -0.36 -4.65
CA TYR A 190 8.81 -1.64 -4.92
C TYR A 190 9.24 -1.75 -6.37
N MET A 191 8.38 -1.39 -7.33
CA MET A 191 8.71 -1.46 -8.77
C MET A 191 9.88 -0.54 -9.13
N ASP A 192 9.90 0.69 -8.64
CA ASP A 192 10.97 1.67 -8.81
C ASP A 192 12.32 1.13 -8.28
N VAL A 193 12.31 0.47 -7.11
CA VAL A 193 13.54 -0.09 -6.53
C VAL A 193 13.92 -1.43 -7.16
N ARG A 194 12.96 -2.28 -7.52
CA ARG A 194 13.25 -3.61 -8.06
C ARG A 194 13.81 -3.54 -9.48
N TYR A 195 13.37 -2.58 -10.27
CA TYR A 195 13.65 -2.48 -11.69
C TYR A 195 14.46 -1.22 -12.01
N GLU A 196 15.76 -1.28 -11.79
CA GLU A 196 16.76 -0.20 -11.93
C GLU A 196 17.60 -0.36 -13.21
N GLY A 197 17.09 -0.97 -14.26
CA GLY A 197 17.80 -1.13 -15.54
C GLY A 197 19.01 -2.07 -15.50
N LEU A 198 19.09 -2.97 -14.51
CA LEU A 198 20.22 -3.89 -14.41
C LEU A 198 20.03 -5.11 -15.33
N GLY A 199 21.01 -5.38 -16.16
CA GLY A 199 20.95 -6.47 -17.14
C GLY A 199 19.91 -6.19 -18.21
N ASN A 200 18.86 -7.04 -18.28
CA ASN A 200 17.73 -6.89 -19.21
C ASN A 200 16.45 -6.39 -18.48
N ASP A 201 16.56 -6.03 -17.21
CA ASP A 201 15.43 -5.47 -16.48
C ASP A 201 15.10 -4.04 -16.97
N PRO A 202 13.85 -3.62 -16.97
CA PRO A 202 13.50 -2.24 -17.29
C PRO A 202 14.06 -1.28 -16.23
N ASP A 203 14.24 -0.02 -16.61
CA ASP A 203 14.58 1.08 -15.72
C ASP A 203 13.31 1.87 -15.41
N LEU A 204 12.67 1.54 -14.28
CA LEU A 204 11.37 2.09 -13.88
C LEU A 204 11.57 3.20 -12.83
N GLU A 205 11.06 4.39 -13.11
CA GLU A 205 11.28 5.56 -12.27
C GLU A 205 9.99 6.25 -11.84
N LEU A 206 9.86 6.58 -10.57
CA LEU A 206 8.80 7.44 -10.05
C LEU A 206 9.14 8.91 -10.21
N THR A 207 8.16 9.74 -10.62
CA THR A 207 8.40 11.14 -10.91
C THR A 207 7.22 12.04 -10.55
N ASP A 208 7.51 13.31 -10.27
CA ASP A 208 6.53 14.41 -10.21
C ASP A 208 6.49 15.21 -11.54
N LYS A 209 7.35 14.89 -12.48
CA LYS A 209 7.32 15.48 -13.83
C LYS A 209 6.30 14.74 -14.69
N LEU A 210 5.01 15.05 -14.48
CA LEU A 210 3.89 14.33 -15.08
C LEU A 210 3.91 14.31 -16.62
N ASN A 211 4.55 15.28 -17.26
CA ASN A 211 4.77 15.32 -18.72
C ASN A 211 5.71 14.22 -19.24
N LEU A 212 6.49 13.58 -18.38
CA LEU A 212 7.33 12.43 -18.74
C LEU A 212 6.54 11.12 -18.76
N ILE A 213 5.36 11.07 -18.12
CA ILE A 213 4.55 9.85 -18.01
C ILE A 213 3.75 9.65 -19.29
N ASN A 214 4.15 8.69 -20.08
CA ASN A 214 3.48 8.31 -21.34
C ASN A 214 3.89 6.89 -21.76
N SER A 215 3.20 6.34 -22.78
CA SER A 215 3.41 4.97 -23.26
C SER A 215 4.77 4.70 -23.95
N SER A 216 5.61 5.71 -24.09
CA SER A 216 6.98 5.57 -24.62
C SER A 216 8.04 5.76 -23.54
N SER A 217 7.64 5.78 -22.28
CA SER A 217 8.52 6.02 -21.15
C SER A 217 8.40 4.92 -20.11
N SER A 218 9.36 4.90 -19.19
CA SER A 218 9.37 4.03 -18.01
C SER A 218 9.02 4.80 -16.73
N TYR A 219 8.35 5.95 -16.86
CA TYR A 219 7.98 6.80 -15.72
C TYR A 219 6.57 6.52 -15.23
N MET A 220 6.39 6.65 -13.91
CA MET A 220 5.09 6.58 -13.22
C MET A 220 5.02 7.66 -12.15
N GLY A 221 3.84 8.03 -11.73
CA GLY A 221 3.66 9.06 -10.72
C GLY A 221 2.30 9.00 -10.05
N SER A 222 2.04 10.01 -9.28
CA SER A 222 2.89 11.15 -8.86
C SER A 222 3.69 10.79 -7.61
N LEU A 223 5.01 10.95 -7.62
CA LEU A 223 5.85 10.56 -6.48
C LEU A 223 5.43 11.27 -5.19
N SER A 224 5.24 12.57 -5.21
CA SER A 224 4.84 13.32 -4.01
C SER A 224 3.49 12.85 -3.43
N THR A 225 2.52 12.53 -4.29
CA THR A 225 1.23 11.99 -3.86
C THR A 225 1.38 10.60 -3.25
N LEU A 226 2.17 9.73 -3.87
CA LEU A 226 2.44 8.39 -3.37
C LEU A 226 3.12 8.40 -1.99
N LEU A 227 4.05 9.33 -1.77
CA LEU A 227 4.70 9.53 -0.48
C LEU A 227 3.69 9.92 0.61
N ILE A 228 2.72 10.78 0.28
CA ILE A 228 1.65 11.17 1.20
C ILE A 228 0.71 10.00 1.47
N TRP A 229 0.28 9.28 0.44
CA TRP A 229 -0.58 8.11 0.59
C TRP A 229 0.03 7.04 1.48
N HIS A 230 1.33 6.80 1.32
CA HIS A 230 2.09 5.88 2.19
C HIS A 230 2.03 6.24 3.68
N LEU A 231 2.05 7.55 4.00
CA LEU A 231 1.96 8.01 5.40
C LEU A 231 0.53 7.98 5.93
N MET A 232 -0.45 8.24 5.07
CA MET A 232 -1.87 8.32 5.48
C MET A 232 -2.55 6.95 5.58
N ASP A 233 -2.06 5.98 4.84
CA ASP A 233 -2.54 4.58 4.84
C ASP A 233 -1.37 3.65 5.23
N PRO A 234 -1.11 3.49 6.55
CA PRO A 234 -0.04 2.65 7.06
C PRO A 234 -0.22 1.19 6.69
N VAL A 235 0.89 0.43 6.73
CA VAL A 235 0.89 -1.01 6.46
C VAL A 235 -0.12 -1.75 7.35
N SER A 236 -1.01 -2.50 6.73
CA SER A 236 -2.02 -3.33 7.39
C SER A 236 -1.55 -4.77 7.57
N GLU A 237 -2.20 -5.52 8.48
CA GLU A 237 -1.97 -6.95 8.66
C GLU A 237 -2.27 -7.76 7.38
N VAL A 238 -3.25 -7.33 6.58
CA VAL A 238 -3.56 -7.93 5.28
C VAL A 238 -2.41 -7.77 4.31
N GLU A 239 -1.78 -6.60 4.28
CA GLU A 239 -0.63 -6.33 3.42
C GLU A 239 0.62 -7.10 3.88
N ILE A 240 0.84 -7.21 5.19
CA ILE A 240 1.91 -8.06 5.75
C ILE A 240 1.69 -9.52 5.35
N SER A 241 0.49 -10.04 5.52
CA SER A 241 0.14 -11.41 5.12
C SER A 241 0.36 -11.64 3.63
N ARG A 242 -0.07 -10.68 2.79
CA ARG A 242 0.16 -10.71 1.35
C ARG A 242 1.65 -10.77 1.00
N ASN A 243 2.47 -9.93 1.63
CA ASN A 243 3.92 -9.92 1.42
C ASN A 243 4.58 -11.24 1.83
N ASN A 244 4.13 -11.83 2.94
CA ASN A 244 4.56 -13.14 3.41
C ASN A 244 4.21 -14.24 2.40
N LEU A 245 2.99 -14.23 1.86
CA LEU A 245 2.54 -15.20 0.88
C LEU A 245 3.28 -15.01 -0.45
N ALA A 246 3.45 -13.77 -0.93
CA ALA A 246 4.21 -13.48 -2.14
C ALA A 246 5.65 -14.03 -2.07
N TYR A 247 6.31 -13.89 -0.91
CA TYR A 247 7.64 -14.47 -0.69
C TYR A 247 7.67 -16.00 -0.89
N ARG A 248 6.60 -16.74 -0.56
CA ARG A 248 6.55 -18.20 -0.78
C ARG A 248 6.63 -18.57 -2.25
N TYR A 249 6.09 -17.74 -3.13
CA TYR A 249 6.06 -17.97 -4.58
C TYR A 249 7.24 -17.33 -5.29
N GLN A 250 7.48 -16.04 -5.07
CA GLN A 250 8.42 -15.23 -5.85
C GLN A 250 9.82 -15.14 -5.21
N LYS A 251 9.97 -15.52 -3.93
CA LYS A 251 11.23 -15.57 -3.15
C LYS A 251 11.86 -14.21 -2.90
N ASN A 252 11.15 -13.12 -3.13
CA ASN A 252 11.51 -11.80 -2.64
C ASN A 252 10.35 -11.14 -1.90
N ARG A 253 10.62 -10.03 -1.23
CA ARG A 253 9.67 -9.32 -0.39
C ARG A 253 9.58 -7.88 -0.83
N ASN A 254 8.42 -7.25 -0.61
CA ASN A 254 8.33 -5.80 -0.72
C ASN A 254 8.94 -5.17 0.55
N PRO A 255 10.10 -4.48 0.44
CA PRO A 255 10.81 -3.93 1.59
C PRO A 255 10.04 -2.79 2.26
N PHE A 256 9.13 -2.13 1.56
CA PHE A 256 8.33 -1.01 2.08
C PHE A 256 7.11 -1.47 2.89
N VAL A 257 6.76 -2.74 2.80
CA VAL A 257 5.83 -3.40 3.72
C VAL A 257 6.57 -3.83 4.98
N ASP A 258 7.77 -4.40 4.85
CA ASP A 258 8.57 -4.88 5.98
C ASP A 258 9.16 -3.73 6.82
N ASN A 259 9.59 -2.66 6.17
CA ASN A 259 10.19 -1.47 6.79
C ASN A 259 9.67 -0.18 6.15
N PRO A 260 8.45 0.25 6.50
CA PRO A 260 7.81 1.43 5.87
C PRO A 260 8.65 2.72 5.95
N LYS A 261 9.48 2.87 6.98
CA LYS A 261 10.35 4.04 7.18
C LYS A 261 11.40 4.21 6.08
N TRP A 262 11.72 3.17 5.33
CA TRP A 262 12.70 3.26 4.24
C TRP A 262 12.19 4.10 3.07
N VAL A 263 10.88 4.24 2.89
CA VAL A 263 10.32 5.18 1.91
C VAL A 263 10.85 6.59 2.17
N GLN A 264 10.72 7.08 3.41
CA GLN A 264 11.23 8.40 3.78
C GLN A 264 12.77 8.48 3.73
N SER A 265 13.45 7.37 4.03
CA SER A 265 14.92 7.31 4.00
C SER A 265 15.47 7.41 2.56
N ILE A 266 14.69 7.03 1.54
CA ILE A 266 15.09 7.06 0.12
C ILE A 266 14.63 8.37 -0.55
N TRP A 267 13.34 8.69 -0.46
CA TRP A 267 12.73 9.82 -1.20
C TRP A 267 12.50 11.08 -0.36
N GLY A 268 12.80 11.04 0.94
CA GLY A 268 12.57 12.16 1.84
C GLY A 268 11.19 12.17 2.50
N ASN A 269 10.95 13.18 3.32
CA ASN A 269 9.67 13.35 4.01
C ASN A 269 8.77 14.32 3.24
N PRO A 270 7.65 13.88 2.66
CA PRO A 270 6.73 14.76 1.93
C PRO A 270 5.99 15.74 2.84
N LEU A 271 6.02 15.52 4.14
CA LEU A 271 5.40 16.38 5.15
C LEU A 271 6.42 17.38 5.75
N SER A 272 7.50 17.69 5.02
CA SER A 272 8.46 18.69 5.50
C SER A 272 7.81 20.06 5.58
N LEU A 273 7.82 20.65 6.78
CA LEU A 273 7.47 22.05 6.99
C LEU A 273 8.75 22.89 6.93
N ASN A 274 8.88 23.70 5.90
CA ASN A 274 9.95 24.69 5.83
C ASN A 274 9.51 25.98 6.50
N ILE A 275 10.35 26.50 7.38
CA ILE A 275 10.12 27.77 8.06
C ILE A 275 11.15 28.77 7.54
N LEU A 276 10.69 29.72 6.74
CA LEU A 276 11.50 30.81 6.24
C LEU A 276 11.20 32.05 7.08
N LYS A 277 12.21 32.64 7.66
CA LYS A 277 12.08 33.84 8.52
C LYS A 277 12.88 34.98 7.92
N ASN A 278 12.24 36.12 7.78
CA ASN A 278 12.90 37.40 7.53
C ASN A 278 12.73 38.34 8.73
N LYS A 279 13.05 39.63 8.59
CA LYS A 279 12.96 40.59 9.69
C LYS A 279 11.52 40.90 10.13
N GLU A 280 10.54 40.71 9.26
CA GLU A 280 9.16 41.18 9.46
C GLU A 280 8.14 40.04 9.41
N THR A 281 8.45 38.94 8.70
CA THR A 281 7.51 37.84 8.48
C THR A 281 8.12 36.47 8.75
N ILE A 282 7.24 35.51 9.04
CA ILE A 282 7.48 34.08 8.99
C ILE A 282 6.66 33.52 7.83
N ARG A 283 7.31 32.78 6.94
CA ARG A 283 6.68 32.01 5.89
C ARG A 283 6.83 30.51 6.21
N LEU A 284 5.71 29.82 6.21
CA LEU A 284 5.62 28.38 6.38
C LEU A 284 5.30 27.78 5.01
N GLU A 285 6.10 26.81 4.58
CA GLU A 285 5.92 26.13 3.28
C GLU A 285 5.82 24.63 3.48
N TRP A 286 4.93 24.00 2.71
CA TRP A 286 4.82 22.54 2.62
C TRP A 286 4.43 22.13 1.19
N PRO A 287 4.61 20.83 0.79
CA PRO A 287 4.30 20.38 -0.57
C PRO A 287 2.85 20.70 -0.98
N SER A 288 2.65 21.25 -2.17
CA SER A 288 1.32 21.67 -2.66
C SER A 288 0.34 20.51 -2.82
N LYS A 289 0.84 19.31 -3.08
CA LYS A 289 0.07 18.09 -3.31
C LYS A 289 -0.36 17.36 -2.04
N ALA A 290 -0.16 17.95 -0.87
CA ALA A 290 -0.62 17.40 0.40
C ALA A 290 -2.09 17.83 0.70
N PRO A 291 -3.11 17.18 0.16
CA PRO A 291 -4.48 17.72 0.08
C PRO A 291 -5.19 17.81 1.43
N ARG A 292 -4.77 17.04 2.41
CA ARG A 292 -5.38 16.99 3.75
C ARG A 292 -4.47 17.54 4.84
N ILE A 293 -3.44 18.30 4.45
CA ILE A 293 -2.52 18.91 5.39
C ILE A 293 -2.92 20.37 5.62
N PHE A 294 -2.97 20.72 6.88
CA PHE A 294 -3.16 22.10 7.34
C PHE A 294 -2.20 22.44 8.46
N VAL A 295 -2.00 23.72 8.66
CA VAL A 295 -1.10 24.24 9.67
C VAL A 295 -1.88 24.54 10.94
N GLU A 296 -1.39 24.06 12.07
CA GLU A 296 -1.85 24.50 13.39
C GLU A 296 -0.80 25.39 14.04
N SER A 297 -1.26 26.40 14.76
CA SER A 297 -0.41 27.27 15.60
C SER A 297 -0.74 27.12 17.09
N SER A 298 0.28 27.34 17.91
CA SER A 298 0.15 27.39 19.38
C SER A 298 1.09 28.43 19.96
N ASN A 299 0.69 29.06 21.06
CA ASN A 299 1.53 29.98 21.83
C ASN A 299 2.19 29.31 23.06
N ASP A 300 1.73 28.10 23.42
CA ASP A 300 2.09 27.42 24.66
C ASP A 300 2.44 25.93 24.50
N LEU A 301 2.40 25.41 23.24
CA LEU A 301 2.56 24.00 22.89
C LEU A 301 1.47 23.06 23.47
N LYS A 302 0.44 23.60 24.12
CA LYS A 302 -0.66 22.82 24.71
C LYS A 302 -1.94 22.94 23.93
N ILE A 303 -2.32 24.16 23.57
CA ILE A 303 -3.53 24.44 22.78
C ILE A 303 -3.11 24.76 21.35
N TRP A 304 -3.57 23.93 20.41
CA TRP A 304 -3.32 24.08 18.99
C TRP A 304 -4.59 24.53 18.27
N ARG A 305 -4.46 25.49 17.38
CA ARG A 305 -5.56 26.05 16.60
C ARG A 305 -5.21 26.00 15.12
N GLU A 306 -6.13 25.48 14.33
CA GLU A 306 -6.00 25.46 12.87
C GLU A 306 -5.94 26.87 12.32
N ILE A 307 -5.05 27.08 11.35
CA ILE A 307 -4.96 28.32 10.61
C ILE A 307 -5.86 28.20 9.40
N ASN A 308 -6.76 29.18 9.21
CA ASN A 308 -7.85 29.10 8.25
C ASN A 308 -7.33 29.05 6.79
N ASP A 309 -7.90 28.19 5.96
CA ASP A 309 -7.51 27.84 4.59
C ASP A 309 -7.54 29.05 3.62
N THR A 310 -8.28 30.10 3.94
CA THR A 310 -8.42 31.30 3.08
C THR A 310 -7.14 32.12 2.93
N ASN A 311 -6.11 31.82 3.72
CA ASN A 311 -4.83 32.55 3.72
C ASN A 311 -3.70 31.76 3.07
N TYR A 312 -3.97 30.58 2.51
CA TYR A 312 -2.94 29.79 1.85
C TYR A 312 -2.67 30.29 0.44
N LEU A 313 -1.40 30.47 0.14
CA LEU A 313 -0.92 30.80 -1.19
C LEU A 313 -0.32 29.53 -1.82
N TYR A 314 -0.32 29.48 -3.14
CA TYR A 314 0.10 28.28 -3.89
C TYR A 314 1.10 28.67 -4.98
N ASN A 315 2.06 27.79 -5.21
CA ASN A 315 2.74 27.67 -6.48
C ASN A 315 2.71 26.19 -6.92
N GLU A 316 3.32 25.85 -8.05
CA GLU A 316 3.29 24.49 -8.60
C GLU A 316 3.85 23.41 -7.64
N SER A 317 4.74 23.80 -6.73
CA SER A 317 5.47 22.85 -5.87
C SER A 317 5.10 22.94 -4.40
N VAL A 318 4.70 24.11 -3.91
CA VAL A 318 4.45 24.32 -2.49
C VAL A 318 3.19 25.13 -2.21
N LYS A 319 2.52 24.78 -1.12
CA LYS A 319 1.59 25.65 -0.40
C LYS A 319 2.36 26.43 0.65
N PHE A 320 1.98 27.68 0.87
CA PHE A 320 2.60 28.47 1.91
C PHE A 320 1.63 29.47 2.54
N ILE A 321 1.98 29.93 3.71
CA ILE A 321 1.29 30.99 4.43
C ILE A 321 2.33 31.91 5.06
N GLU A 322 2.08 33.23 4.96
CA GLU A 322 2.93 34.23 5.58
C GLU A 322 2.20 34.95 6.71
N PHE A 323 2.92 35.20 7.80
CA PHE A 323 2.44 35.96 8.96
C PHE A 323 3.45 37.02 9.36
N PRO A 324 2.99 38.14 9.94
CA PRO A 324 3.87 39.03 10.68
C PRO A 324 4.59 38.27 11.83
N LEU A 325 5.85 38.58 12.03
CA LEU A 325 6.65 37.99 13.09
C LEU A 325 6.08 38.35 14.46
N LYS A 326 5.55 37.36 15.20
CA LYS A 326 5.08 37.50 16.58
C LYS A 326 6.06 36.86 17.55
N ALA A 327 6.15 37.39 18.75
CA ALA A 327 7.21 37.08 19.73
C ALA A 327 7.26 35.60 20.18
N LYS A 328 6.17 34.85 20.16
CA LYS A 328 6.12 33.41 20.47
C LYS A 328 4.99 32.77 19.70
N SER A 329 5.32 31.93 18.74
CA SER A 329 4.36 31.06 18.07
C SER A 329 5.07 29.78 17.63
N TYR A 330 4.40 28.63 17.85
CA TYR A 330 4.81 27.31 17.41
C TYR A 330 3.88 26.89 16.30
N TYR A 331 4.40 26.14 15.34
CA TYR A 331 3.65 25.67 14.18
C TYR A 331 3.89 24.20 13.97
N ARG A 332 2.86 23.49 13.51
CA ARG A 332 2.98 22.10 13.06
C ARG A 332 2.08 21.82 11.87
N LEU A 333 2.43 20.82 11.09
CA LEU A 333 1.55 20.22 10.10
C LEU A 333 0.67 19.19 10.77
N LYS A 334 -0.59 19.11 10.36
CA LYS A 334 -1.53 18.10 10.77
C LYS A 334 -2.25 17.53 9.54
N THR A 335 -2.47 16.23 9.54
CA THR A 335 -3.35 15.55 8.59
C THR A 335 -4.77 15.50 9.16
N LYS A 336 -5.77 15.61 8.30
CA LYS A 336 -7.18 15.50 8.66
C LYS A 336 -7.61 14.05 8.76
#